data_291463fdc46ff1508a3f9eb322f45694
#
_entry.id   291463fdc46ff1508a3f9eb322f45694
#
_cell.length_a   1.000
_cell.length_b   1.000
_cell.length_c   1.000
_cell.angle_alpha   90.00
_cell.angle_beta   90.00
_cell.angle_gamma   90.00
#
_symmetry.space_group_name_H-M   'P 1'
#
loop_
_entity.id
_entity.type
_entity.pdbx_description
1 polymer ?
#
loop_
_entity_poly.entity_id
_entity_poly.type
_entity_poly.pdbx_seq_one_letter_code
_entity_poly.pdbx_strand_id
1 'polypeptide(L)'
;MVSQDVNIGSWKNYLSYNSATHISEANNKIYCVASEGLFYINKEDFSINRLSKINGLSDLEIKYVAFANEDDITIVVYKNCNIDLIKNGQIINISDIKRKEITGVKEIYNVTVKEKILYLSCSFGLVLIDLEREEIKDTYNIGDINGMFEVRGCAFLGDSIIAATSSGVFYADVNSMSLSDFNSWNVFPGFSNSVNYDNIICADETIYVDTTDE
;
A
#
# COMPACT_ATOMS: atom_id res chain seq x y z
N MET A 1 21.90 -30.40 24.59
CA MET A 1 20.66 -29.62 24.81
C MET A 1 21.08 -28.23 25.26
N VAL A 2 21.06 -27.24 24.36
CA VAL A 2 21.43 -25.86 24.74
C VAL A 2 20.18 -25.23 25.33
N SER A 3 20.18 -24.99 26.63
CA SER A 3 19.16 -24.23 27.33
C SER A 3 19.21 -22.79 26.79
N GLN A 4 18.16 -22.33 26.13
CA GLN A 4 18.05 -20.91 25.80
C GLN A 4 17.54 -20.21 27.06
N ASP A 5 18.42 -19.50 27.75
CA ASP A 5 18.05 -18.60 28.84
C ASP A 5 17.25 -17.44 28.29
N VAL A 6 15.93 -17.53 28.41
CA VAL A 6 15.01 -16.40 28.20
C VAL A 6 14.83 -15.74 29.56
N ASN A 7 15.25 -14.49 29.69
CA ASN A 7 15.07 -13.75 30.93
C ASN A 7 13.57 -13.64 31.28
N ILE A 8 13.25 -13.82 32.56
CA ILE A 8 11.86 -13.66 33.06
C ILE A 8 11.36 -12.27 32.68
N GLY A 9 10.23 -12.23 31.95
CA GLY A 9 9.63 -10.97 31.46
C GLY A 9 10.06 -10.55 30.05
N SER A 10 10.91 -11.33 29.38
CA SER A 10 11.24 -11.09 27.97
C SER A 10 10.31 -11.91 27.07
N TRP A 11 9.84 -11.28 25.97
CA TRP A 11 9.05 -11.94 24.93
C TRP A 11 9.95 -12.33 23.77
N LYS A 12 9.76 -13.53 23.22
CA LYS A 12 10.47 -14.00 22.02
C LYS A 12 9.47 -14.22 20.90
N ASN A 13 9.80 -13.69 19.75
CA ASN A 13 9.01 -13.84 18.54
C ASN A 13 9.45 -15.11 17.79
N TYR A 14 8.50 -15.98 17.43
CA TYR A 14 8.70 -17.20 16.65
C TYR A 14 8.00 -17.14 15.29
N LEU A 15 7.75 -15.94 14.77
CA LEU A 15 7.13 -15.79 13.45
C LEU A 15 7.99 -16.43 12.36
N SER A 16 7.31 -16.99 11.35
CA SER A 16 7.95 -17.50 10.16
C SER A 16 8.36 -16.36 9.23
N TYR A 17 9.61 -16.34 8.83
CA TYR A 17 10.15 -15.37 7.86
C TYR A 17 10.50 -16.05 6.53
N ASN A 18 9.86 -17.18 6.24
CA ASN A 18 9.96 -17.88 4.97
C ASN A 18 8.96 -17.27 3.96
N SER A 19 9.17 -17.48 2.68
CA SER A 19 8.25 -17.06 1.61
C SER A 19 7.99 -15.54 1.60
N ALA A 20 8.95 -14.80 1.08
CA ALA A 20 8.81 -13.37 0.85
C ALA A 20 7.66 -13.08 -0.13
N THR A 21 6.80 -12.13 0.21
CA THR A 21 5.63 -11.74 -0.58
C THR A 21 5.73 -10.32 -1.12
N HIS A 22 6.46 -9.45 -0.45
CA HIS A 22 6.64 -8.07 -0.87
C HIS A 22 7.97 -7.51 -0.37
N ILE A 23 8.60 -6.65 -1.17
CA ILE A 23 9.84 -5.96 -0.81
C ILE A 23 9.71 -4.45 -1.10
N SER A 24 10.41 -3.64 -0.32
CA SER A 24 10.54 -2.21 -0.56
C SER A 24 11.94 -1.74 -0.17
N GLU A 25 12.51 -0.91 -1.02
CA GLU A 25 13.79 -0.26 -0.74
C GLU A 25 13.55 1.07 -0.01
N ALA A 26 14.34 1.33 1.01
CA ALA A 26 14.25 2.52 1.85
C ALA A 26 15.66 2.98 2.22
N ASN A 27 16.14 4.08 1.64
CA ASN A 27 17.48 4.63 1.92
C ASN A 27 18.55 3.52 2.05
N ASN A 28 18.97 3.26 3.30
CA ASN A 28 19.98 2.26 3.63
C ASN A 28 19.41 0.89 4.02
N LYS A 29 18.13 0.62 3.78
CA LYS A 29 17.44 -0.61 4.19
C LYS A 29 16.69 -1.23 3.03
N ILE A 30 16.56 -2.56 3.05
CA ILE A 30 15.65 -3.32 2.21
C ILE A 30 14.66 -4.01 3.14
N TYR A 31 13.42 -3.60 3.08
CA TYR A 31 12.33 -4.22 3.84
C TYR A 31 11.76 -5.41 3.08
N CYS A 32 11.43 -6.46 3.80
CA CYS A 32 10.84 -7.67 3.26
C CYS A 32 9.68 -8.13 4.13
N VAL A 33 8.50 -8.23 3.51
CA VAL A 33 7.33 -8.88 4.10
C VAL A 33 7.44 -10.37 3.79
N ALA A 34 7.43 -11.18 4.82
CA ALA A 34 7.43 -12.63 4.72
C ALA A 34 6.23 -13.18 5.48
N SER A 35 5.76 -14.38 5.10
CA SER A 35 4.54 -15.07 5.57
C SER A 35 3.83 -14.52 6.82
N GLU A 36 4.57 -14.27 7.91
CA GLU A 36 4.01 -13.86 9.20
C GLU A 36 4.72 -12.66 9.82
N GLY A 37 5.71 -12.08 9.14
CA GLY A 37 6.52 -11.02 9.73
C GLY A 37 7.15 -10.05 8.75
N LEU A 38 7.71 -9.00 9.29
CA LEU A 38 8.48 -7.99 8.57
C LEU A 38 9.91 -8.01 9.07
N PHE A 39 10.87 -7.97 8.18
CA PHE A 39 12.26 -7.71 8.51
C PHE A 39 12.87 -6.72 7.53
N TYR A 40 13.98 -6.13 7.93
CA TYR A 40 14.80 -5.35 6.99
C TYR A 40 16.26 -5.77 7.08
N ILE A 41 16.93 -5.62 5.96
CA ILE A 41 18.38 -5.78 5.82
C ILE A 41 18.97 -4.38 5.74
N ASN A 42 19.92 -4.07 6.62
CA ASN A 42 20.73 -2.86 6.50
C ASN A 42 21.77 -3.07 5.39
N LYS A 43 21.86 -2.14 4.43
CA LYS A 43 22.78 -2.24 3.29
C LYS A 43 24.28 -2.01 3.66
N GLU A 44 24.57 -1.37 4.79
CA GLU A 44 25.94 -1.10 5.22
C GLU A 44 26.62 -2.32 5.83
N ASP A 45 25.93 -3.02 6.74
CA ASP A 45 26.49 -4.11 7.53
C ASP A 45 25.80 -5.45 7.29
N PHE A 46 24.80 -5.50 6.41
CA PHE A 46 23.97 -6.67 6.11
C PHE A 46 23.27 -7.28 7.32
N SER A 47 23.13 -6.54 8.41
CA SER A 47 22.40 -6.99 9.59
C SER A 47 20.91 -7.16 9.27
N ILE A 48 20.30 -8.21 9.81
CA ILE A 48 18.88 -8.51 9.67
C ILE A 48 18.16 -8.11 10.95
N ASN A 49 17.19 -7.21 10.81
CA ASN A 49 16.39 -6.70 11.91
C ASN A 49 14.93 -7.08 11.71
N ARG A 50 14.32 -7.71 12.69
CA ARG A 50 12.93 -8.18 12.64
C ARG A 50 12.01 -7.18 13.33
N LEU A 51 10.86 -6.92 12.71
CA LEU A 51 9.81 -6.07 13.24
C LEU A 51 8.55 -6.89 13.48
N SER A 52 7.91 -6.64 14.62
CA SER A 52 6.71 -7.36 15.05
C SER A 52 5.95 -6.54 16.10
N LYS A 53 4.86 -7.07 16.62
CA LYS A 53 4.12 -6.45 17.75
C LYS A 53 4.99 -6.24 18.98
N ILE A 54 5.99 -7.05 19.21
CA ILE A 54 6.94 -6.86 20.32
C ILE A 54 7.76 -5.58 20.13
N ASN A 55 7.99 -5.18 18.89
CA ASN A 55 8.71 -3.96 18.53
C ASN A 55 7.77 -2.76 18.35
N GLY A 56 6.46 -2.91 18.65
CA GLY A 56 5.48 -1.83 18.63
C GLY A 56 4.54 -1.82 17.42
N LEU A 57 4.67 -2.74 16.44
CA LEU A 57 3.71 -2.83 15.35
C LEU A 57 2.30 -3.08 15.87
N SER A 58 1.30 -2.43 15.26
CA SER A 58 -0.07 -2.42 15.74
C SER A 58 -0.83 -3.72 15.48
N ASP A 59 -0.46 -4.44 14.42
CA ASP A 59 -1.16 -5.66 14.01
C ASP A 59 -0.22 -6.78 13.56
N LEU A 60 -0.82 -7.91 13.20
CA LEU A 60 -0.20 -9.07 12.56
C LEU A 60 -0.57 -9.06 11.06
N GLU A 61 -0.12 -10.08 10.31
CA GLU A 61 -0.47 -10.30 8.91
C GLU A 61 -0.24 -9.07 8.03
N ILE A 62 1.01 -8.69 7.90
CA ILE A 62 1.44 -7.59 7.04
C ILE A 62 1.22 -8.01 5.58
N LYS A 63 0.65 -7.10 4.78
CA LYS A 63 0.41 -7.29 3.36
C LYS A 63 1.44 -6.56 2.49
N TYR A 64 1.69 -5.28 2.80
CA TYR A 64 2.64 -4.45 2.06
C TYR A 64 3.56 -3.69 3.01
N VAL A 65 4.72 -3.34 2.49
CA VAL A 65 5.61 -2.34 3.05
C VAL A 65 5.99 -1.36 1.93
N ALA A 66 5.93 -0.08 2.20
CA ALA A 66 6.34 0.97 1.27
C ALA A 66 7.22 2.00 1.99
N PHE A 67 7.87 2.84 1.23
CA PHE A 67 8.73 3.88 1.77
C PHE A 67 8.48 5.23 1.09
N ALA A 68 8.30 6.27 1.90
CA ALA A 68 8.21 7.65 1.47
C ALA A 68 9.57 8.32 1.68
N ASN A 69 10.31 8.56 0.59
CA ASN A 69 11.68 9.05 0.63
C ASN A 69 11.79 10.46 1.24
N GLU A 70 10.86 11.35 0.95
CA GLU A 70 10.93 12.76 1.35
C GLU A 70 10.88 12.95 2.87
N ASP A 71 10.11 12.13 3.57
CA ASP A 71 9.86 12.24 5.00
C ASP A 71 10.51 11.13 5.84
N ASP A 72 11.28 10.22 5.21
CA ASP A 72 11.88 9.04 5.85
C ASP A 72 10.85 8.18 6.61
N ILE A 73 9.68 7.95 5.97
CA ILE A 73 8.58 7.20 6.56
C ILE A 73 8.52 5.79 5.97
N THR A 74 8.63 4.76 6.81
CA THR A 74 8.28 3.39 6.43
C THR A 74 6.81 3.15 6.70
N ILE A 75 6.08 2.71 5.69
CA ILE A 75 4.64 2.46 5.71
C ILE A 75 4.43 0.97 5.78
N VAL A 76 3.67 0.49 6.75
CA VAL A 76 3.31 -0.93 6.92
C VAL A 76 1.80 -1.06 6.78
N VAL A 77 1.36 -1.82 5.79
CA VAL A 77 -0.06 -2.06 5.52
C VAL A 77 -0.41 -3.50 5.87
N TYR A 78 -1.45 -3.67 6.67
CA TYR A 78 -1.91 -4.96 7.15
C TYR A 78 -3.09 -5.50 6.31
N LYS A 79 -3.29 -6.82 6.29
CA LYS A 79 -4.41 -7.45 5.59
C LYS A 79 -5.79 -6.97 6.07
N ASN A 80 -5.91 -6.58 7.33
CA ASN A 80 -7.14 -6.03 7.89
C ASN A 80 -7.35 -4.53 7.61
N CYS A 81 -6.57 -3.97 6.68
CA CYS A 81 -6.56 -2.55 6.28
C CYS A 81 -6.16 -1.58 7.41
N ASN A 82 -5.48 -2.05 8.44
CA ASN A 82 -4.76 -1.19 9.38
C ASN A 82 -3.46 -0.70 8.74
N ILE A 83 -2.93 0.43 9.20
CA ILE A 83 -1.71 1.03 8.65
C ILE A 83 -0.87 1.56 9.78
N ASP A 84 0.42 1.27 9.76
CA ASP A 84 1.42 1.90 10.61
C ASP A 84 2.36 2.77 9.77
N LEU A 85 2.62 3.97 10.23
CA LEU A 85 3.69 4.83 9.75
C LEU A 85 4.82 4.79 10.76
N ILE A 86 6.02 4.38 10.33
CA ILE A 86 7.22 4.35 11.16
C ILE A 86 8.06 5.55 10.77
N LYS A 87 8.14 6.55 11.68
CA LYS A 87 8.84 7.81 11.48
C LYS A 87 9.71 8.12 12.71
N ASN A 88 10.99 8.37 12.51
CA ASN A 88 11.93 8.69 13.60
C ASN A 88 11.91 7.66 14.76
N GLY A 89 11.70 6.38 14.46
CA GLY A 89 11.61 5.32 15.46
C GLY A 89 10.28 5.27 16.23
N GLN A 90 9.33 6.12 15.91
CA GLN A 90 7.96 6.09 16.45
C GLN A 90 7.02 5.42 15.47
N ILE A 91 6.01 4.75 15.99
CA ILE A 91 4.95 4.11 15.21
C ILE A 91 3.66 4.90 15.42
N ILE A 92 3.10 5.40 14.32
CA ILE A 92 1.83 6.12 14.27
C ILE A 92 0.83 5.22 13.57
N ASN A 93 -0.27 4.92 14.24
CA ASN A 93 -1.28 4.00 13.71
C ASN A 93 -2.46 4.75 13.10
N ILE A 94 -2.75 4.48 11.84
CA ILE A 94 -3.94 4.96 11.11
C ILE A 94 -4.91 3.78 10.97
N SER A 95 -5.89 3.72 11.86
CA SER A 95 -6.86 2.61 11.94
C SER A 95 -8.24 2.94 11.35
N ASP A 96 -8.39 4.08 10.70
CA ASP A 96 -9.68 4.56 10.21
C ASP A 96 -10.30 3.63 9.18
N ILE A 97 -9.53 3.15 8.20
CA ILE A 97 -10.01 2.18 7.21
C ILE A 97 -10.39 0.86 7.89
N LYS A 98 -9.55 0.36 8.80
CA LYS A 98 -9.83 -0.86 9.56
C LYS A 98 -11.16 -0.79 10.31
N ARG A 99 -11.44 0.36 10.95
CA ARG A 99 -12.65 0.57 11.77
C ARG A 99 -13.91 0.87 10.95
N LYS A 100 -13.74 1.44 9.75
CA LYS A 100 -14.87 1.82 8.89
C LYS A 100 -15.62 0.57 8.43
N GLU A 101 -16.92 0.53 8.64
CA GLU A 101 -17.80 -0.49 8.04
C GLU A 101 -17.98 -0.19 6.55
N ILE A 102 -17.73 -1.19 5.72
CA ILE A 102 -17.83 -1.12 4.27
C ILE A 102 -18.68 -2.31 3.83
N THR A 103 -19.66 -2.06 2.98
CA THR A 103 -20.46 -3.13 2.39
C THR A 103 -19.64 -3.89 1.34
N GLY A 104 -19.56 -5.20 1.46
CA GLY A 104 -18.77 -6.06 0.58
C GLY A 104 -17.35 -6.33 1.09
N VAL A 105 -16.46 -6.63 0.18
CA VAL A 105 -15.06 -6.91 0.48
C VAL A 105 -14.35 -5.63 0.88
N LYS A 106 -13.58 -5.69 1.95
CA LYS A 106 -12.71 -4.59 2.38
C LYS A 106 -11.25 -5.04 2.25
N GLU A 107 -10.61 -4.57 1.19
CA GLU A 107 -9.26 -4.99 0.84
C GLU A 107 -8.46 -3.85 0.24
N ILE A 108 -7.17 -3.80 0.55
CA ILE A 108 -6.17 -2.95 -0.12
C ILE A 108 -5.41 -3.84 -1.09
N TYR A 109 -5.44 -3.52 -2.38
CA TYR A 109 -4.81 -4.29 -3.45
C TYR A 109 -3.40 -3.83 -3.80
N ASN A 110 -3.13 -2.54 -3.68
CA ASN A 110 -1.82 -1.97 -4.00
C ASN A 110 -1.54 -0.71 -3.19
N VAL A 111 -0.27 -0.34 -3.13
CA VAL A 111 0.25 0.79 -2.36
C VAL A 111 1.21 1.58 -3.25
N THR A 112 0.91 2.84 -3.49
CA THR A 112 1.76 3.75 -4.26
C THR A 112 2.05 5.00 -3.44
N VAL A 113 3.30 5.41 -3.38
CA VAL A 113 3.70 6.67 -2.73
C VAL A 113 4.13 7.65 -3.81
N LYS A 114 3.56 8.84 -3.79
CA LYS A 114 4.02 9.96 -4.61
C LYS A 114 4.07 11.21 -3.75
N GLU A 115 5.24 11.82 -3.70
CA GLU A 115 5.46 12.97 -2.82
C GLU A 115 5.09 12.62 -1.37
N LYS A 116 4.29 13.46 -0.72
CA LYS A 116 3.82 13.27 0.67
C LYS A 116 2.48 12.54 0.77
N ILE A 117 2.00 11.91 -0.29
CA ILE A 117 0.72 11.21 -0.33
C ILE A 117 0.92 9.73 -0.55
N LEU A 118 0.29 8.94 0.30
CA LEU A 118 0.13 7.50 0.13
C LEU A 118 -1.21 7.23 -0.54
N TYR A 119 -1.16 6.57 -1.68
CA TYR A 119 -2.32 6.11 -2.44
C TYR A 119 -2.55 4.63 -2.18
N LEU A 120 -3.70 4.28 -1.67
CA LEU A 120 -4.12 2.90 -1.40
C LEU A 120 -5.19 2.51 -2.40
N SER A 121 -4.84 1.60 -3.31
CA SER A 121 -5.80 1.02 -4.26
C SER A 121 -6.64 -0.02 -3.52
N CYS A 122 -7.95 0.21 -3.44
CA CYS A 122 -8.85 -0.55 -2.58
C CYS A 122 -10.05 -1.11 -3.35
N SER A 123 -10.70 -2.11 -2.76
CA SER A 123 -11.97 -2.65 -3.25
C SER A 123 -13.12 -1.63 -3.25
N PHE A 124 -12.93 -0.48 -2.62
CA PHE A 124 -13.94 0.57 -2.46
C PHE A 124 -13.44 1.94 -2.96
N GLY A 125 -12.48 1.96 -3.87
CA GLY A 125 -11.93 3.17 -4.48
C GLY A 125 -10.45 3.39 -4.20
N LEU A 126 -9.95 4.57 -4.47
CA LEU A 126 -8.57 4.97 -4.22
C LEU A 126 -8.52 5.88 -2.99
N VAL A 127 -7.96 5.40 -1.88
CA VAL A 127 -7.85 6.16 -0.63
C VAL A 127 -6.52 6.87 -0.57
N LEU A 128 -6.54 8.14 -0.21
CA LEU A 128 -5.37 8.99 -0.06
C LEU A 128 -5.09 9.27 1.42
N ILE A 129 -3.84 9.08 1.82
CA ILE A 129 -3.37 9.44 3.16
C ILE A 129 -2.31 10.52 3.01
N ASP A 130 -2.51 11.62 3.72
CA ASP A 130 -1.52 12.68 3.89
C ASP A 130 -0.49 12.22 4.93
N LEU A 131 0.75 12.00 4.49
CA LEU A 131 1.82 11.49 5.34
C LEU A 131 2.39 12.55 6.29
N GLU A 132 2.18 13.83 6.00
CA GLU A 132 2.59 14.93 6.86
C GLU A 132 1.59 15.16 8.01
N ARG A 133 0.27 15.07 7.68
CA ARG A 133 -0.82 15.19 8.65
C ARG A 133 -1.18 13.88 9.34
N GLU A 134 -0.72 12.76 8.78
CA GLU A 134 -0.95 11.41 9.32
C GLU A 134 -2.44 11.04 9.39
N GLU A 135 -3.20 11.47 8.37
CA GLU A 135 -4.65 11.28 8.30
C GLU A 135 -5.13 10.94 6.87
N ILE A 136 -6.33 10.38 6.76
CA ILE A 136 -6.99 10.18 5.46
C ILE A 136 -7.34 11.56 4.89
N LYS A 137 -6.77 11.87 3.73
CA LYS A 137 -6.99 13.12 3.01
C LYS A 137 -8.27 13.10 2.19
N ASP A 138 -8.49 12.01 1.43
CA ASP A 138 -9.61 11.88 0.50
C ASP A 138 -9.84 10.42 0.10
N THR A 139 -10.95 10.18 -0.59
CA THR A 139 -11.24 8.90 -1.25
C THR A 139 -11.77 9.20 -2.65
N TYR A 140 -11.06 8.75 -3.69
CA TYR A 140 -11.48 8.91 -5.06
C TYR A 140 -12.35 7.72 -5.48
N ASN A 141 -13.54 8.03 -5.96
CA ASN A 141 -14.49 7.06 -6.49
C ASN A 141 -14.30 6.97 -8.00
N ILE A 142 -13.87 5.80 -8.47
CA ILE A 142 -13.72 5.52 -9.89
C ILE A 142 -14.82 4.56 -10.29
N GLY A 143 -15.60 4.89 -11.31
CA GLY A 143 -16.75 4.08 -11.67
C GLY A 143 -17.55 4.68 -12.80
N ASP A 144 -18.80 4.24 -12.88
CA ASP A 144 -19.79 4.77 -13.82
C ASP A 144 -21.16 4.93 -13.13
N ILE A 145 -22.20 5.21 -13.92
CA ILE A 145 -23.58 5.36 -13.43
C ILE A 145 -24.13 4.08 -12.76
N ASN A 146 -23.52 2.92 -13.01
CA ASN A 146 -23.95 1.64 -12.45
C ASN A 146 -23.27 1.30 -11.13
N GLY A 147 -22.18 1.97 -10.79
CA GLY A 147 -21.47 1.77 -9.54
C GLY A 147 -19.99 2.12 -9.58
N MET A 148 -19.35 1.90 -8.44
CA MET A 148 -17.91 2.09 -8.27
C MET A 148 -17.15 0.81 -8.62
N PHE A 149 -15.98 0.98 -9.22
CA PHE A 149 -15.07 -0.11 -9.53
C PHE A 149 -14.04 -0.31 -8.41
N GLU A 150 -13.61 -1.54 -8.22
CA GLU A 150 -12.45 -1.83 -7.40
C GLU A 150 -11.20 -1.26 -8.08
N VAL A 151 -10.42 -0.50 -7.35
CA VAL A 151 -9.14 0.02 -7.83
C VAL A 151 -8.05 -0.97 -7.46
N ARG A 152 -7.40 -1.55 -8.44
CA ARG A 152 -6.37 -2.59 -8.28
C ARG A 152 -4.95 -2.02 -8.20
N GLY A 153 -4.71 -0.90 -8.88
CA GLY A 153 -3.42 -0.21 -8.86
C GLY A 153 -3.57 1.23 -9.32
N CYS A 154 -2.60 2.07 -8.98
CA CYS A 154 -2.50 3.41 -9.55
C CYS A 154 -1.05 3.74 -9.92
N ALA A 155 -0.90 4.53 -10.98
CA ALA A 155 0.37 5.04 -11.46
C ALA A 155 0.22 6.51 -11.89
N PHE A 156 1.35 7.16 -12.16
CA PHE A 156 1.37 8.57 -12.56
C PHE A 156 2.16 8.72 -13.86
N LEU A 157 1.61 9.50 -14.79
CA LEU A 157 2.25 9.88 -16.04
C LEU A 157 2.06 11.38 -16.26
N GLY A 158 3.13 12.16 -16.12
CA GLY A 158 3.06 13.61 -16.12
C GLY A 158 2.08 14.12 -15.05
N ASP A 159 1.14 14.94 -15.44
CA ASP A 159 0.08 15.49 -14.58
C ASP A 159 -1.16 14.57 -14.48
N SER A 160 -1.07 13.33 -14.95
CA SER A 160 -2.17 12.39 -14.90
C SER A 160 -1.96 11.33 -13.83
N ILE A 161 -3.01 11.07 -13.06
CA ILE A 161 -3.16 9.86 -12.26
C ILE A 161 -3.93 8.83 -13.07
N ILE A 162 -3.43 7.59 -13.07
CA ILE A 162 -4.00 6.50 -13.85
C ILE A 162 -4.32 5.36 -12.90
N ALA A 163 -5.50 4.79 -13.03
CA ALA A 163 -5.99 3.72 -12.18
C ALA A 163 -6.34 2.48 -13.01
N ALA A 164 -5.75 1.35 -12.67
CA ALA A 164 -6.20 0.05 -13.10
C ALA A 164 -7.36 -0.40 -12.22
N THR A 165 -8.47 -0.81 -12.82
CA THR A 165 -9.68 -1.16 -12.10
C THR A 165 -10.23 -2.52 -12.53
N SER A 166 -11.22 -3.02 -11.79
CA SER A 166 -11.97 -4.22 -12.15
C SER A 166 -12.78 -4.09 -13.45
N SER A 167 -12.80 -2.90 -14.09
CA SER A 167 -13.59 -2.64 -15.31
C SER A 167 -12.92 -1.66 -16.26
N GLY A 168 -11.61 -1.74 -16.41
CA GLY A 168 -10.87 -0.89 -17.33
C GLY A 168 -9.75 -0.09 -16.69
N VAL A 169 -9.08 0.70 -17.51
CA VAL A 169 -8.06 1.67 -17.08
C VAL A 169 -8.62 3.07 -17.21
N PHE A 170 -8.55 3.86 -16.14
CA PHE A 170 -9.07 5.21 -16.08
C PHE A 170 -7.96 6.21 -15.77
N TYR A 171 -8.14 7.45 -16.20
CA TYR A 171 -7.21 8.52 -15.88
C TYR A 171 -7.93 9.82 -15.56
N ALA A 172 -7.27 10.67 -14.80
CA ALA A 172 -7.70 12.02 -14.50
C ALA A 172 -6.50 12.95 -14.32
N ASP A 173 -6.70 14.26 -14.49
CA ASP A 173 -5.70 15.27 -14.15
C ASP A 173 -5.57 15.37 -12.63
N VAL A 174 -4.35 15.23 -12.10
CA VAL A 174 -4.09 15.32 -10.64
C VAL A 174 -4.49 16.67 -10.03
N ASN A 175 -4.53 17.71 -10.84
CA ASN A 175 -4.91 19.07 -10.44
C ASN A 175 -6.43 19.31 -10.48
N SER A 176 -7.23 18.33 -10.90
CA SER A 176 -8.69 18.46 -10.91
C SER A 176 -9.24 18.65 -9.50
N MET A 177 -10.17 19.60 -9.34
CA MET A 177 -10.77 19.90 -8.04
C MET A 177 -11.81 18.85 -7.57
N SER A 178 -12.16 17.88 -8.38
CA SER A 178 -13.27 16.95 -8.13
C SER A 178 -12.92 15.49 -8.36
N LEU A 179 -11.68 15.06 -8.02
CA LEU A 179 -11.24 13.67 -8.22
C LEU A 179 -12.03 12.63 -7.39
N SER A 180 -12.71 13.06 -6.35
CA SER A 180 -13.67 12.22 -5.60
C SER A 180 -14.98 11.94 -6.37
N ASP A 181 -15.27 12.71 -7.43
CA ASP A 181 -16.40 12.46 -8.34
C ASP A 181 -15.94 11.58 -9.52
N PHE A 182 -16.66 10.47 -9.76
CA PHE A 182 -16.36 9.56 -10.88
C PHE A 182 -16.44 10.24 -12.25
N ASN A 183 -17.21 11.32 -12.42
CA ASN A 183 -17.29 12.09 -13.66
C ASN A 183 -15.96 12.79 -14.04
N SER A 184 -15.04 12.92 -13.11
CA SER A 184 -13.69 13.48 -13.36
C SER A 184 -12.74 12.48 -13.99
N TRP A 185 -13.12 11.22 -14.04
CA TRP A 185 -12.31 10.15 -14.57
C TRP A 185 -12.71 9.77 -15.99
N ASN A 186 -11.74 9.66 -16.87
CA ASN A 186 -11.93 9.29 -18.26
C ASN A 186 -11.33 7.90 -18.51
N VAL A 187 -11.91 7.17 -19.45
CA VAL A 187 -11.33 5.89 -19.90
C VAL A 187 -10.00 6.17 -20.59
N PHE A 188 -8.97 5.44 -20.23
CA PHE A 188 -7.66 5.58 -20.85
C PHE A 188 -7.67 4.96 -22.25
N PRO A 189 -7.27 5.73 -23.30
CA PRO A 189 -7.29 5.23 -24.67
C PRO A 189 -6.41 3.98 -24.86
N GLY A 190 -6.92 3.01 -25.61
CA GLY A 190 -6.17 1.79 -25.95
C GLY A 190 -6.38 0.61 -25.02
N PHE A 191 -7.09 0.79 -23.90
CA PHE A 191 -7.47 -0.32 -23.01
C PHE A 191 -8.97 -0.62 -23.09
N SER A 192 -9.32 -1.90 -22.88
CA SER A 192 -10.71 -2.35 -22.88
C SER A 192 -11.43 -1.95 -21.60
N ASN A 193 -12.69 -1.48 -21.71
CA ASN A 193 -13.53 -1.10 -20.55
C ASN A 193 -14.23 -2.28 -19.87
N SER A 194 -13.97 -3.51 -20.33
CA SER A 194 -14.66 -4.72 -19.82
C SER A 194 -13.67 -5.74 -19.28
N VAL A 195 -12.41 -5.35 -19.11
CA VAL A 195 -11.33 -6.20 -18.66
C VAL A 195 -10.93 -5.79 -17.25
N ASN A 196 -10.72 -6.78 -16.39
CA ASN A 196 -10.11 -6.58 -15.07
C ASN A 196 -8.59 -6.42 -15.22
N TYR A 197 -8.08 -5.30 -14.76
CA TYR A 197 -6.65 -5.01 -14.72
C TYR A 197 -6.17 -5.06 -13.28
N ASP A 198 -5.27 -6.00 -12.96
CA ASP A 198 -4.86 -6.29 -11.60
C ASP A 198 -3.74 -5.40 -11.08
N ASN A 199 -2.95 -4.84 -11.97
CA ASN A 199 -1.86 -3.95 -11.56
C ASN A 199 -1.52 -2.96 -12.67
N ILE A 200 -0.86 -1.86 -12.30
CA ILE A 200 -0.36 -0.84 -13.21
C ILE A 200 0.94 -0.26 -12.67
N ILE A 201 1.89 -0.07 -13.55
CA ILE A 201 3.12 0.69 -13.27
C ILE A 201 3.40 1.65 -14.41
N CYS A 202 4.10 2.74 -14.11
CA CYS A 202 4.65 3.65 -15.11
C CYS A 202 6.17 3.63 -14.99
N ALA A 203 6.86 3.34 -16.11
CA ALA A 203 8.31 3.38 -16.22
C ALA A 203 8.69 3.97 -17.57
N ASP A 204 9.67 4.87 -17.59
CA ASP A 204 10.17 5.52 -18.81
C ASP A 204 9.04 6.09 -19.70
N GLU A 205 8.11 6.83 -19.08
CA GLU A 205 6.92 7.41 -19.73
C GLU A 205 6.00 6.38 -20.42
N THR A 206 6.16 5.12 -20.10
CA THR A 206 5.34 4.01 -20.62
C THR A 206 4.53 3.39 -19.50
N ILE A 207 3.26 3.12 -19.81
CA ILE A 207 2.33 2.46 -18.88
C ILE A 207 2.34 0.96 -19.18
N TYR A 208 2.54 0.17 -18.15
CA TYR A 208 2.43 -1.28 -18.17
C TYR A 208 1.28 -1.68 -17.27
N VAL A 209 0.40 -2.51 -17.78
CA VAL A 209 -0.74 -3.06 -17.03
C VAL A 209 -0.71 -4.58 -17.07
N ASP A 210 -1.15 -5.19 -15.99
CA ASP A 210 -1.31 -6.63 -15.87
C ASP A 210 -2.79 -7.00 -15.84
N THR A 211 -3.15 -8.11 -16.49
CA THR A 211 -4.52 -8.61 -16.53
C THR A 211 -4.55 -10.07 -16.12
N THR A 212 -5.63 -10.51 -15.49
CA THR A 212 -5.85 -11.91 -15.15
C THR A 212 -6.44 -12.72 -16.30
N ASP A 213 -6.81 -12.10 -17.42
CA ASP A 213 -7.35 -12.83 -18.57
C ASP A 213 -6.22 -13.58 -19.29
N GLU A 214 -6.36 -14.91 -19.30
CA GLU A 214 -5.50 -15.84 -20.03
C GLU A 214 -5.63 -15.70 -21.56
#